data_2950ea61dbafac3b69fe0ba8e96c734c
#
_entry.id   2950ea61dbafac3b69fe0ba8e96c734c
#
_cell.length_a   1.000
_cell.length_b   1.000
_cell.length_c   1.000
_cell.angle_alpha   90.00
_cell.angle_beta   90.00
_cell.angle_gamma   90.00
#
_symmetry.space_group_name_H-M   'P 1'
#
loop_
_entity.id
_entity.type
_entity.pdbx_description
1 polymer ?
#
loop_
_entity_poly.entity_id
_entity_poly.type
_entity_poly.pdbx_seq_one_letter_code
_entity_poly.pdbx_strand_id
1 'polypeptide(L)'
;MDCWPRVKVPSGVTTNKNRVYELRTYESAHEKLGQLKVDMFNNGEVPIFLDCGITPIVIGQAVIGPYTPNLTYLTMYPSEESRIQAWKSFREHPAWKVLSKVDKYEGTVSTIHKYVLVPKAYSEM
;
A
#
# COMPACT_ATOMS: atom_id res chain seq x y z
N MET A 1 -0.50 -3.12 11.77
CA MET A 1 0.85 -2.48 11.80
C MET A 1 0.75 -1.18 12.58
N ASP A 2 1.82 -0.74 13.20
CA ASP A 2 1.82 0.44 14.08
C ASP A 2 1.39 1.72 13.35
N CYS A 3 1.84 1.91 12.11
CA CYS A 3 1.46 3.07 11.30
C CYS A 3 0.02 3.03 10.79
N TRP A 4 -0.61 1.86 10.78
CA TRP A 4 -2.00 1.66 10.34
C TRP A 4 -2.66 0.55 11.16
N PRO A 5 -3.03 0.82 12.43
CA PRO A 5 -3.44 -0.24 13.37
C PRO A 5 -4.86 -0.76 13.17
N ARG A 6 -5.64 -0.14 12.32
CA ARG A 6 -7.05 -0.50 12.10
C ARG A 6 -7.44 -0.36 10.64
N VAL A 7 -8.43 -1.14 10.22
CA VAL A 7 -9.10 -0.93 8.93
C VAL A 7 -9.81 0.42 8.97
N LYS A 8 -9.62 1.22 7.92
CA LYS A 8 -10.22 2.56 7.80
C LYS A 8 -10.85 2.69 6.42
N VAL A 9 -12.16 2.54 6.35
CA VAL A 9 -12.92 2.80 5.13
C VAL A 9 -13.45 4.23 5.18
N PRO A 10 -13.14 5.08 4.18
CA PRO A 10 -13.66 6.45 4.15
C PRO A 10 -15.19 6.47 4.15
N SER A 11 -15.79 7.39 4.90
CA SER A 11 -17.25 7.53 4.94
C SER A 11 -17.80 7.94 3.57
N GLY A 12 -18.96 7.38 3.21
CA GLY A 12 -19.62 7.71 1.94
C GLY A 12 -18.91 7.19 0.69
N VAL A 13 -17.96 6.28 0.83
CA VAL A 13 -17.16 5.74 -0.29
C VAL A 13 -18.04 5.13 -1.38
N THR A 14 -19.14 4.48 -1.01
CA THR A 14 -20.05 3.82 -1.95
C THR A 14 -20.83 4.80 -2.84
N THR A 15 -20.88 6.08 -2.49
CA THR A 15 -21.52 7.12 -3.34
C THR A 15 -20.67 7.49 -4.55
N ASN A 16 -19.36 7.24 -4.50
CA ASN A 16 -18.48 7.47 -5.63
C ASN A 16 -18.44 6.22 -6.52
N LYS A 17 -19.12 6.30 -7.65
CA LYS A 17 -19.22 5.18 -8.60
C LYS A 17 -17.96 4.95 -9.43
N ASN A 18 -17.03 5.90 -9.43
CA ASN A 18 -15.78 5.82 -10.17
C ASN A 18 -14.60 5.33 -9.32
N ARG A 19 -14.83 5.07 -8.03
CA ARG A 19 -13.78 4.63 -7.12
C ARG A 19 -13.14 3.33 -7.57
N VAL A 20 -11.83 3.22 -7.35
CA VAL A 20 -11.07 2.00 -7.61
C VAL A 20 -10.19 1.69 -6.42
N TYR A 21 -9.80 0.43 -6.30
CA TYR A 21 -8.92 -0.06 -5.25
C TYR A 21 -7.69 -0.71 -5.86
N GLU A 22 -6.58 -0.69 -5.13
CA GLU A 22 -5.39 -1.44 -5.52
C GLU A 22 -4.96 -2.31 -4.36
N LEU A 23 -4.87 -3.61 -4.61
CA LEU A 23 -4.35 -4.60 -3.67
C LEU A 23 -2.92 -4.90 -4.04
N ARG A 24 -2.01 -4.74 -3.09
CA ARG A 24 -0.59 -5.05 -3.28
C ARG A 24 -0.11 -6.02 -2.20
N THR A 25 0.65 -7.01 -2.64
CA THR A 25 1.38 -7.92 -1.77
C THR A 25 2.85 -7.82 -2.08
N TYR A 26 3.63 -7.40 -1.09
CA TYR A 26 5.07 -7.28 -1.18
C TYR A 26 5.71 -8.50 -0.54
N GLU A 27 6.18 -9.42 -1.35
CA GLU A 27 6.86 -10.63 -0.93
C GLU A 27 8.32 -10.31 -0.61
N SER A 28 8.83 -10.88 0.48
CA SER A 28 10.24 -10.78 0.87
C SER A 28 10.90 -12.15 0.83
N ALA A 29 12.22 -12.17 0.57
CA ALA A 29 12.95 -13.42 0.43
C ALA A 29 13.03 -14.22 1.75
N HIS A 30 13.03 -13.53 2.90
CA HIS A 30 13.03 -14.15 4.22
C HIS A 30 12.50 -13.17 5.28
N GLU A 31 12.28 -13.70 6.49
CA GLU A 31 11.64 -12.97 7.61
C GLU A 31 12.34 -11.64 7.96
N LYS A 32 13.66 -11.64 8.01
CA LYS A 32 14.41 -10.42 8.36
C LYS A 32 14.15 -9.28 7.36
N LEU A 33 14.16 -9.58 6.07
CA LEU A 33 13.84 -8.60 5.03
C LEU A 33 12.38 -8.14 5.11
N GLY A 34 11.47 -9.07 5.42
CA GLY A 34 10.07 -8.75 5.64
C GLY A 34 9.88 -7.76 6.80
N GLN A 35 10.56 -7.97 7.91
CA GLN A 35 10.52 -7.05 9.06
C GLN A 35 11.10 -5.69 8.73
N LEU A 36 12.14 -5.62 7.93
CA LEU A 36 12.70 -4.34 7.46
C LEU A 36 11.72 -3.58 6.57
N LYS A 37 10.93 -4.28 5.74
CA LYS A 37 9.88 -3.63 4.94
C LYS A 37 8.76 -3.09 5.82
N VAL A 38 8.38 -3.80 6.87
CA VAL A 38 7.44 -3.31 7.89
C VAL A 38 7.99 -2.07 8.59
N ASP A 39 9.25 -2.09 8.96
CA ASP A 39 9.94 -0.93 9.56
C ASP A 39 9.88 0.29 8.62
N MET A 40 10.15 0.09 7.34
CA MET A 40 10.06 1.14 6.32
C MET A 40 8.65 1.75 6.23
N PHE A 41 7.61 0.91 6.26
CA PHE A 41 6.22 1.37 6.27
C PHE A 41 5.90 2.17 7.54
N ASN A 42 6.30 1.65 8.69
CA ASN A 42 6.04 2.30 9.99
C ASN A 42 6.77 3.65 10.12
N ASN A 43 7.95 3.79 9.53
CA ASN A 43 8.85 4.92 9.78
C ASN A 43 8.98 5.90 8.60
N GLY A 44 8.20 5.75 7.53
CA GLY A 44 8.33 6.71 6.44
C GLY A 44 7.38 6.55 5.27
N GLU A 45 7.08 5.35 4.83
CA GLU A 45 6.38 5.14 3.55
C GLU A 45 4.90 5.55 3.61
N VAL A 46 4.19 5.26 4.72
CA VAL A 46 2.77 5.58 4.85
C VAL A 46 2.50 7.09 4.84
N PRO A 47 3.25 7.94 5.56
CA PRO A 47 3.09 9.39 5.42
C PRO A 47 3.25 9.89 3.98
N ILE A 48 4.17 9.30 3.21
CA ILE A 48 4.36 9.66 1.80
C ILE A 48 3.14 9.24 0.97
N PHE A 49 2.56 8.07 1.24
CA PHE A 49 1.31 7.65 0.60
C PHE A 49 0.22 8.69 0.78
N LEU A 50 0.01 9.14 2.01
CA LEU A 50 -1.04 10.11 2.34
C LEU A 50 -0.81 11.45 1.62
N ASP A 51 0.44 11.91 1.54
CA ASP A 51 0.80 13.13 0.81
C ASP A 51 0.50 13.03 -0.70
N CYS A 52 0.53 11.82 -1.25
CA CYS A 52 0.35 11.59 -2.69
C CYS A 52 -1.10 11.23 -3.07
N GLY A 53 -2.01 11.15 -2.12
CA GLY A 53 -3.40 10.74 -2.39
C GLY A 53 -3.58 9.22 -2.47
N ILE A 54 -2.64 8.45 -1.93
CA ILE A 54 -2.75 7.00 -1.76
C ILE A 54 -3.36 6.75 -0.39
N THR A 55 -4.63 6.36 -0.34
CA THR A 55 -5.37 6.19 0.91
C THR A 55 -5.44 4.71 1.30
N PRO A 56 -4.69 4.28 2.32
CA PRO A 56 -4.79 2.89 2.79
C PRO A 56 -6.14 2.61 3.44
N ILE A 57 -6.68 1.43 3.17
CA ILE A 57 -7.84 0.86 3.87
C ILE A 57 -7.35 -0.06 4.98
N VAL A 58 -6.44 -0.96 4.63
CA VAL A 58 -5.84 -1.92 5.55
C VAL A 58 -4.39 -2.17 5.15
N ILE A 59 -3.53 -2.33 6.14
CA ILE A 59 -2.12 -2.73 5.95
C ILE A 59 -1.83 -3.82 6.97
N GLY A 60 -1.27 -4.93 6.52
CA GLY A 60 -0.96 -6.04 7.41
C GLY A 60 0.12 -6.96 6.87
N GLN A 61 0.53 -7.89 7.73
CA GLN A 61 1.43 -8.98 7.37
C GLN A 61 0.64 -10.28 7.34
N ALA A 62 0.91 -11.14 6.37
CA ALA A 62 0.35 -12.47 6.36
C ALA A 62 1.00 -13.32 7.47
N VAL A 63 0.17 -13.98 8.26
CA VAL A 63 0.63 -14.97 9.25
C VAL A 63 0.79 -16.32 8.59
N ILE A 64 -0.19 -16.72 7.79
CA ILE A 64 -0.21 -17.97 7.01
C ILE A 64 -0.78 -17.63 5.63
N GLY A 65 -0.24 -18.23 4.59
CA GLY A 65 -0.76 -18.06 3.24
C GLY A 65 0.34 -18.09 2.19
N PRO A 66 -0.02 -17.88 0.91
CA PRO A 66 0.93 -17.84 -0.19
C PRO A 66 1.83 -16.61 -0.11
N TYR A 67 2.98 -16.70 -0.73
CA TYR A 67 3.95 -15.59 -0.87
C TYR A 67 4.50 -15.05 0.45
N THR A 68 4.48 -15.84 1.52
CA THR A 68 5.04 -15.46 2.82
C THR A 68 6.56 -15.61 2.87
N PRO A 69 7.27 -14.72 3.58
CA PRO A 69 6.75 -13.58 4.33
C PRO A 69 6.33 -12.44 3.39
N ASN A 70 5.23 -11.77 3.71
CA ASN A 70 4.76 -10.65 2.91
C ASN A 70 4.09 -9.56 3.76
N LEU A 71 4.04 -8.36 3.18
CA LEU A 71 3.25 -7.24 3.63
C LEU A 71 2.19 -6.99 2.57
N THR A 72 0.93 -6.97 2.96
CA THR A 72 -0.20 -6.79 2.04
C THR A 72 -1.00 -5.58 2.48
N TYR A 73 -1.41 -4.77 1.51
CA TYR A 73 -2.24 -3.61 1.78
C TYR A 73 -3.22 -3.33 0.65
N LEU A 74 -4.34 -2.72 1.03
CA LEU A 74 -5.38 -2.28 0.13
C LEU A 74 -5.48 -0.76 0.19
N THR A 75 -5.46 -0.11 -0.96
CA THR A 75 -5.59 1.34 -1.10
C THR A 75 -6.79 1.70 -1.95
N MET A 76 -7.31 2.91 -1.74
CA MET A 76 -8.48 3.43 -2.45
C MET A 76 -8.13 4.72 -3.17
N TYR A 77 -8.78 4.94 -4.31
CA TYR A 77 -8.64 6.13 -5.13
C TYR A 77 -10.01 6.57 -5.66
N PRO A 78 -10.26 7.90 -5.81
CA PRO A 78 -11.53 8.39 -6.34
C PRO A 78 -11.82 7.95 -7.78
N SER A 79 -10.78 7.68 -8.58
CA SER A 79 -10.88 7.26 -9.97
C SER A 79 -9.61 6.56 -10.42
N GLU A 80 -9.64 5.92 -11.58
CA GLU A 80 -8.45 5.32 -12.20
C GLU A 80 -7.38 6.38 -12.53
N GLU A 81 -7.80 7.53 -13.04
CA GLU A 81 -6.85 8.63 -13.30
C GLU A 81 -6.17 9.10 -12.01
N SER A 82 -6.94 9.23 -10.93
CA SER A 82 -6.40 9.60 -9.61
C SER A 82 -5.40 8.56 -9.11
N ARG A 83 -5.65 7.27 -9.34
CA ARG A 83 -4.72 6.20 -8.98
C ARG A 83 -3.38 6.35 -9.72
N ILE A 84 -3.44 6.51 -11.02
CA ILE A 84 -2.25 6.67 -11.86
C ILE A 84 -1.44 7.90 -11.42
N GLN A 85 -2.13 9.02 -11.21
CA GLN A 85 -1.50 10.26 -10.79
C GLN A 85 -0.88 10.15 -9.39
N ALA A 86 -1.56 9.47 -8.46
CA ALA A 86 -1.06 9.27 -7.10
C ALA A 86 0.26 8.48 -7.09
N TRP A 87 0.35 7.40 -7.86
CA TRP A 87 1.59 6.61 -7.96
C TRP A 87 2.69 7.35 -8.69
N LYS A 88 2.37 8.18 -9.67
CA LYS A 88 3.35 9.06 -10.31
C LYS A 88 3.92 10.05 -9.29
N SER A 89 3.06 10.71 -8.53
CA SER A 89 3.45 11.64 -7.46
C SER A 89 4.32 10.96 -6.41
N PHE A 90 3.99 9.71 -6.05
CA PHE A 90 4.78 8.91 -5.11
C PHE A 90 6.19 8.65 -5.62
N ARG A 91 6.34 8.21 -6.87
CA ARG A 91 7.67 7.96 -7.47
C ARG A 91 8.53 9.21 -7.55
N GLU A 92 7.91 10.37 -7.71
CA GLU A 92 8.58 11.66 -7.83
C GLU A 92 8.76 12.38 -6.48
N HIS A 93 8.13 11.87 -5.41
CA HIS A 93 8.16 12.52 -4.10
C HIS A 93 9.58 12.57 -3.54
N PRO A 94 10.06 13.75 -3.10
CA PRO A 94 11.44 13.87 -2.59
C PRO A 94 11.75 12.95 -1.41
N ALA A 95 10.80 12.79 -0.48
CA ALA A 95 10.97 11.91 0.67
C ALA A 95 11.07 10.43 0.25
N TRP A 96 10.34 10.00 -0.77
CA TRP A 96 10.47 8.65 -1.31
C TRP A 96 11.82 8.42 -1.96
N LYS A 97 12.32 9.41 -2.70
CA LYS A 97 13.65 9.31 -3.33
C LYS A 97 14.76 9.13 -2.29
N VAL A 98 14.62 9.73 -1.12
CA VAL A 98 15.55 9.53 0.01
C VAL A 98 15.33 8.18 0.67
N LEU A 99 14.08 7.86 1.04
CA LEU A 99 13.74 6.63 1.77
C LEU A 99 14.08 5.36 0.97
N SER A 100 13.84 5.38 -0.33
CA SER A 100 14.10 4.23 -1.22
C SER A 100 15.60 3.91 -1.36
N LYS A 101 16.47 4.84 -0.99
CA LYS A 101 17.92 4.69 -1.07
C LYS A 101 18.59 4.40 0.27
N VAL A 102 17.81 4.24 1.33
CA VAL A 102 18.35 3.87 2.64
C VAL A 102 18.88 2.44 2.58
N ASP A 103 20.16 2.24 2.88
CA ASP A 103 20.85 0.95 2.69
C ASP A 103 20.17 -0.21 3.38
N LYS A 104 19.68 -0.02 4.61
CA LYS A 104 19.02 -1.08 5.37
C LYS A 104 17.73 -1.59 4.73
N TYR A 105 17.11 -0.82 3.83
CA TYR A 105 15.87 -1.19 3.14
C TYR A 105 16.10 -1.77 1.75
N GLU A 106 17.34 -1.85 1.31
CA GLU A 106 17.67 -2.43 0.00
C GLU A 106 17.30 -3.91 -0.05
N GLY A 107 16.65 -4.32 -1.15
CA GLY A 107 16.31 -5.73 -1.37
C GLY A 107 15.23 -6.28 -0.45
N THR A 108 14.47 -5.44 0.26
CA THR A 108 13.41 -5.90 1.17
C THR A 108 12.22 -6.52 0.47
N VAL A 109 11.99 -6.19 -0.79
CA VAL A 109 10.90 -6.75 -1.61
C VAL A 109 11.48 -7.53 -2.77
N SER A 110 11.18 -8.84 -2.83
CA SER A 110 11.62 -9.72 -3.93
C SER A 110 10.63 -9.72 -5.10
N THR A 111 9.33 -9.66 -4.79
CA THR A 111 8.26 -9.69 -5.80
C THR A 111 7.09 -8.81 -5.35
N ILE A 112 6.53 -8.06 -6.28
CA ILE A 112 5.32 -7.27 -6.06
C ILE A 112 4.18 -7.90 -6.83
N HIS A 113 3.13 -8.30 -6.09
CA HIS A 113 1.86 -8.74 -6.67
C HIS A 113 0.87 -7.59 -6.54
N LYS A 114 0.30 -7.13 -7.65
CA LYS A 114 -0.63 -5.99 -7.62
C LYS A 114 -1.86 -6.24 -8.47
N TYR A 115 -3.02 -5.84 -7.95
CA TYR A 115 -4.31 -5.98 -8.61
C TYR A 115 -5.09 -4.68 -8.49
N VAL A 116 -5.67 -4.22 -9.58
CA VAL A 116 -6.61 -3.10 -9.57
C VAL A 116 -8.02 -3.67 -9.51
N LEU A 117 -8.81 -3.22 -8.53
CA LEU A 117 -10.14 -3.75 -8.25
C LEU A 117 -11.20 -2.69 -8.52
N VAL A 118 -12.21 -3.08 -9.29
CA VAL A 118 -13.38 -2.24 -9.53
C VAL A 118 -14.55 -2.83 -8.75
N PRO A 119 -15.12 -2.10 -7.76
CA PRO A 119 -16.19 -2.65 -6.94
C PRO A 119 -17.46 -2.89 -7.73
N LYS A 120 -18.17 -3.96 -7.41
CA LYS A 120 -19.50 -4.24 -7.93
C LYS A 120 -20.53 -3.33 -7.26
N ALA A 121 -21.72 -3.19 -7.87
CA ALA A 121 -22.78 -2.33 -7.34
C ALA A 121 -23.22 -2.68 -5.92
N TYR A 122 -23.07 -3.94 -5.52
CA TYR A 122 -23.41 -4.43 -4.19
C TYR A 122 -22.26 -4.33 -3.18
N SER A 123 -21.12 -3.80 -3.57
CA SER A 123 -19.97 -3.66 -2.66
C SER A 123 -20.28 -2.66 -1.55
N GLU A 124 -19.92 -3.01 -0.32
CA GLU A 124 -20.05 -2.12 0.85
C GLU A 124 -18.87 -1.14 1.01
N MET A 125 -17.91 -1.24 0.12
CA MET A 125 -16.81 -0.27 0.07
C MET A 125 -16.33 -0.04 -1.35
#